data_c844c74d21f983c7b9ad5e1f49e2447a
#
_entry.id   c844c74d21f983c7b9ad5e1f49e2447a
#
_cell.length_a   1.000
_cell.length_b   1.000
_cell.length_c   1.000
_cell.angle_alpha   90.00
_cell.angle_beta   90.00
_cell.angle_gamma   90.00
#
_symmetry.space_group_name_H-M   'P 1'
#
loop_
_entity.id
_entity.type
_entity.pdbx_description
1 polymer ?
#
loop_
_entity_poly.entity_id
_entity_poly.type
_entity_poly.pdbx_seq_one_letter_code
_entity_poly.pdbx_strand_id
1 'polypeptide(L)'
;MSRNFLIAGNWKMNKTASEAVDLIEEIKSSVGGQTAVQVCVCPSFTCLAKTSELVEQSEILLGAQDMNAAPSGAYTGEVSAEMLRDLYVSFVILGHSERRQY
;
A
#
# COMPACT_ATOMS: atom_id res chain seq x y z
N MET A 1 -20.02 -19.02 3.03
CA MET A 1 -18.72 -18.36 2.86
C MET A 1 -18.61 -17.16 3.80
N SER A 2 -17.65 -17.17 4.66
CA SER A 2 -17.46 -16.06 5.58
C SER A 2 -16.74 -14.91 4.90
N ARG A 3 -17.10 -13.70 5.30
CA ARG A 3 -16.46 -12.49 4.81
C ARG A 3 -15.33 -12.12 5.76
N ASN A 4 -14.13 -11.93 5.22
CA ASN A 4 -12.99 -11.49 6.02
C ASN A 4 -13.04 -9.98 6.23
N PHE A 5 -12.63 -9.54 7.42
CA PHE A 5 -12.42 -8.13 7.66
C PHE A 5 -11.11 -7.69 7.01
N LEU A 6 -11.10 -6.47 6.51
CA LEU A 6 -9.90 -5.85 5.96
C LEU A 6 -9.42 -4.77 6.92
N ILE A 7 -8.16 -4.87 7.33
CA ILE A 7 -7.52 -3.83 8.12
C ILE A 7 -6.44 -3.19 7.24
N ALA A 8 -6.59 -1.91 6.96
CA ALA A 8 -5.65 -1.17 6.13
C ALA A 8 -4.90 -0.14 6.95
N GLY A 9 -3.58 -0.19 6.87
CA GLY A 9 -2.72 0.78 7.54
C GLY A 9 -2.24 1.84 6.57
N ASN A 10 -2.70 3.08 6.78
CA ASN A 10 -2.25 4.22 5.99
C ASN A 10 -1.01 4.82 6.66
N TRP A 11 0.15 4.70 6.02
CA TRP A 11 1.40 5.20 6.57
C TRP A 11 1.53 6.72 6.45
N LYS A 12 0.70 7.32 5.59
CA LYS A 12 0.75 8.75 5.31
C LYS A 12 2.17 9.15 4.85
N MET A 13 2.68 10.31 5.26
CA MET A 13 4.02 10.75 4.88
C MET A 13 5.03 10.32 5.94
N ASN A 14 5.23 9.00 6.05
CA ASN A 14 6.14 8.41 7.03
C ASN A 14 6.93 7.28 6.39
N LYS A 15 8.06 6.97 6.97
CA LYS A 15 8.92 5.83 6.64
C LYS A 15 9.71 6.01 5.36
N THR A 16 10.98 5.72 5.47
CA THR A 16 11.86 5.52 4.31
C THR A 16 11.77 4.04 3.89
N ALA A 17 12.31 3.71 2.72
CA ALA A 17 12.33 2.33 2.26
C ALA A 17 13.07 1.42 3.24
N SER A 18 14.14 1.91 3.86
CA SER A 18 14.89 1.13 4.86
C SER A 18 14.07 0.86 6.11
N GLU A 19 13.32 1.85 6.57
CA GLU A 19 12.44 1.69 7.73
C GLU A 19 11.28 0.76 7.43
N ALA A 20 10.84 0.73 6.18
CA ALA A 20 9.76 -0.15 5.76
C ALA A 20 10.13 -1.63 5.94
N VAL A 21 11.38 -1.99 5.72
CA VAL A 21 11.83 -3.37 5.89
C VAL A 21 11.54 -3.86 7.31
N ASP A 22 11.95 -3.09 8.30
CA ASP A 22 11.75 -3.49 9.71
C ASP A 22 10.26 -3.55 10.07
N LEU A 23 9.49 -2.57 9.62
CA LEU A 23 8.06 -2.54 9.91
C LEU A 23 7.32 -3.72 9.28
N ILE A 24 7.62 -4.04 8.03
CA ILE A 24 6.96 -5.16 7.35
C ILE A 24 7.34 -6.49 8.00
N GLU A 25 8.59 -6.69 8.38
CA GLU A 25 8.99 -7.91 9.06
C GLU A 25 8.26 -8.06 10.40
N GLU A 26 8.08 -6.96 11.12
CA GLU A 26 7.33 -6.96 12.36
C GLU A 26 5.86 -7.31 12.14
N ILE A 27 5.24 -6.74 11.10
CA ILE A 27 3.84 -7.04 10.75
C ILE A 27 3.70 -8.51 10.36
N LYS A 28 4.61 -9.05 9.57
CA LYS A 28 4.58 -10.46 9.18
C LYS A 28 4.61 -11.38 10.39
N SER A 29 5.45 -11.06 11.37
CA SER A 29 5.54 -11.84 12.59
C SER A 29 4.25 -11.80 13.40
N SER A 30 3.56 -10.67 13.38
CA SER A 30 2.34 -10.49 14.17
C SER A 30 1.12 -11.13 13.54
N VAL A 31 1.03 -11.15 12.20
CA VAL A 31 -0.19 -11.61 11.51
C VAL A 31 -0.02 -12.95 10.81
N GLY A 32 1.17 -13.52 10.82
CA GLY A 32 1.45 -14.75 10.09
C GLY A 32 0.55 -15.91 10.56
N GLY A 33 -0.04 -16.58 9.59
CA GLY A 33 -0.84 -17.78 9.85
C GLY A 33 -2.29 -17.54 10.23
N GLN A 34 -2.70 -16.34 10.60
CA GLN A 34 -4.11 -16.10 10.90
C GLN A 34 -4.87 -15.77 9.59
N THR A 35 -6.14 -16.17 9.54
CA THR A 35 -6.97 -16.00 8.34
C THR A 35 -8.26 -15.23 8.59
N ALA A 36 -8.52 -14.81 9.82
CA ALA A 36 -9.77 -14.12 10.16
C ALA A 36 -9.81 -12.69 9.61
N VAL A 37 -8.66 -12.08 9.39
CA VAL A 37 -8.54 -10.69 8.98
C VAL A 37 -7.53 -10.58 7.85
N GLN A 38 -7.87 -9.81 6.81
CA GLN A 38 -6.92 -9.44 5.77
C GLN A 38 -6.21 -8.15 6.20
N VAL A 39 -4.90 -8.12 6.04
CA VAL A 39 -4.09 -6.94 6.37
C VAL A 39 -3.58 -6.33 5.07
N CYS A 40 -3.78 -5.03 4.92
CA CYS A 40 -3.28 -4.26 3.79
C CYS A 40 -2.41 -3.14 4.33
N VAL A 41 -1.22 -2.96 3.76
CA VAL A 41 -0.35 -1.85 4.11
C VAL A 41 -0.33 -0.85 2.96
N CYS A 42 -0.42 0.44 3.30
CA CYS A 42 -0.46 1.51 2.30
C CYS A 42 0.71 2.46 2.56
N PRO A 43 1.91 2.08 2.11
CA PRO A 43 3.10 2.88 2.34
C PRO A 43 3.13 4.12 1.45
N SER A 44 4.01 5.05 1.78
CA SER A 44 4.25 6.19 0.94
C SER A 44 4.81 5.72 -0.41
N PHE A 45 4.73 6.59 -1.41
CA PHE A 45 5.10 6.27 -2.76
C PHE A 45 6.54 5.75 -2.89
N THR A 46 7.47 6.38 -2.14
CA THR A 46 8.89 5.98 -2.19
C THR A 46 9.15 4.61 -1.59
N CYS A 47 8.21 4.06 -0.82
CA CYS A 47 8.34 2.74 -0.20
C CYS A 47 7.61 1.64 -0.97
N LEU A 48 6.80 1.98 -1.99
CA LEU A 48 5.94 1.00 -2.67
C LEU A 48 6.71 -0.16 -3.29
N ALA A 49 7.74 0.12 -4.06
CA ALA A 49 8.48 -0.94 -4.75
C ALA A 49 9.13 -1.90 -3.75
N LYS A 50 9.75 -1.36 -2.71
CA LYS A 50 10.40 -2.19 -1.68
C LYS A 50 9.37 -3.00 -0.90
N THR A 51 8.25 -2.38 -0.54
CA THR A 51 7.19 -3.08 0.19
C THR A 51 6.58 -4.18 -0.67
N SER A 52 6.41 -3.94 -1.98
CA SER A 52 5.92 -4.96 -2.90
C SER A 52 6.79 -6.22 -2.85
N GLU A 53 8.10 -6.06 -2.87
CA GLU A 53 9.02 -7.18 -2.76
C GLU A 53 8.87 -7.92 -1.42
N LEU A 54 8.73 -7.15 -0.34
CA LEU A 54 8.70 -7.71 1.01
C LEU A 54 7.43 -8.51 1.28
N VAL A 55 6.29 -8.15 0.68
CA VAL A 55 5.01 -8.82 0.93
C VAL A 55 4.66 -9.87 -0.14
N GLU A 56 5.49 -10.03 -1.15
CA GLU A 56 5.19 -10.85 -2.33
C GLU A 56 4.74 -12.26 -2.00
N GLN A 57 5.37 -12.91 -1.02
CA GLN A 57 5.01 -14.29 -0.65
C GLN A 57 4.34 -14.35 0.72
N SER A 58 3.63 -13.30 1.07
CA SER A 58 2.89 -13.23 2.32
C SER A 58 1.41 -13.02 2.02
N GLU A 59 0.59 -13.03 3.07
CA GLU A 59 -0.83 -12.73 2.95
C GLU A 59 -1.12 -11.23 3.11
N ILE A 60 -0.08 -10.42 3.28
CA ILE A 60 -0.24 -8.97 3.40
C ILE A 60 -0.47 -8.39 2.01
N LEU A 61 -1.53 -7.59 1.90
CA LEU A 61 -1.88 -6.92 0.66
C LEU A 61 -1.23 -5.54 0.60
N LEU A 62 -0.95 -5.09 -0.60
CA LEU A 62 -0.32 -3.80 -0.83
C LEU A 62 -1.35 -2.81 -1.37
N GLY A 63 -1.41 -1.63 -0.74
CA GLY A 63 -2.24 -0.53 -1.20
C GLY A 63 -1.40 0.69 -1.50
N ALA A 64 -1.94 1.61 -2.28
CA ALA A 64 -1.31 2.88 -2.58
C ALA A 64 -2.07 4.00 -1.88
N GLN A 65 -1.38 5.11 -1.63
CA GLN A 65 -1.98 6.26 -0.94
C GLN A 65 -2.68 7.21 -1.90
N ASP A 66 -2.43 7.09 -3.19
CA ASP A 66 -2.97 7.99 -4.19
C ASP A 66 -2.89 7.35 -5.58
N MET A 67 -3.71 7.83 -6.49
CA MET A 67 -3.68 7.42 -7.89
C MET A 67 -4.33 8.51 -8.74
N ASN A 68 -3.71 8.85 -9.85
CA ASN A 68 -4.30 9.78 -10.79
C ASN A 68 -5.19 9.02 -11.78
N ALA A 69 -6.31 9.61 -12.16
CA ALA A 69 -7.25 8.97 -13.08
C ALA A 69 -6.72 8.93 -14.52
N ALA A 70 -5.79 9.83 -14.88
CA ALA A 70 -5.23 9.86 -16.22
C ALA A 70 -4.23 8.72 -16.41
N PRO A 71 -4.17 8.12 -17.60
CA PRO A 71 -3.21 7.03 -17.86
C PRO A 71 -1.77 7.53 -18.01
N SER A 72 -1.59 8.78 -18.38
CA SER A 72 -0.27 9.40 -18.53
C SER A 72 -0.46 10.90 -18.72
N GLY A 73 0.63 11.64 -18.80
CA GLY A 73 0.56 13.04 -19.11
C GLY A 73 1.35 13.94 -18.19
N ALA A 74 1.07 15.23 -18.27
CA ALA A 74 1.79 16.25 -17.52
C ALA A 74 1.24 16.41 -16.10
N TYR A 75 1.36 15.35 -15.32
CA TYR A 75 0.90 15.31 -13.94
C TYR A 75 2.09 15.00 -13.03
N THR A 76 3.06 15.87 -13.06
CA THR A 76 4.31 15.71 -12.32
C THR A 76 4.05 15.39 -10.85
N GLY A 77 4.64 14.31 -10.36
CA GLY A 77 4.48 13.87 -8.98
C GLY A 77 3.32 12.91 -8.75
N GLU A 78 2.48 12.69 -9.77
CA GLU A 78 1.35 11.77 -9.66
C GLU A 78 1.71 10.39 -10.17
N VAL A 79 0.90 9.40 -9.81
CA VAL A 79 1.07 8.02 -10.26
C VAL A 79 -0.19 7.53 -10.92
N SER A 80 -0.02 6.73 -11.96
CA SER A 80 -1.14 6.14 -12.70
C SER A 80 -1.48 4.75 -12.21
N ALA A 81 -2.65 4.26 -12.60
CA ALA A 81 -3.07 2.89 -12.28
C ALA A 81 -2.09 1.86 -12.84
N GLU A 82 -1.56 2.09 -14.03
CA GLU A 82 -0.62 1.17 -14.65
C GLU A 82 0.68 1.05 -13.85
N MET A 83 1.20 2.18 -13.35
CA MET A 83 2.39 2.18 -12.51
C MET A 83 2.17 1.37 -11.23
N LEU A 84 0.99 1.51 -10.62
CA LEU A 84 0.66 0.77 -9.41
C LEU A 84 0.44 -0.71 -9.68
N ARG A 85 -0.19 -1.03 -10.80
CA ARG A 85 -0.42 -2.42 -11.18
C ARG A 85 0.88 -3.17 -11.42
N ASP A 86 1.88 -2.48 -11.95
CA ASP A 86 3.21 -3.03 -12.14
C ASP A 86 3.86 -3.47 -10.82
N LEU A 87 3.48 -2.85 -9.72
CA LEU A 87 3.97 -3.18 -8.38
C LEU A 87 3.03 -4.08 -7.61
N TYR A 88 2.01 -4.65 -8.28
CA TYR A 88 1.04 -5.56 -7.67
C TYR A 88 0.22 -4.93 -6.55
N VAL A 89 -0.09 -3.65 -6.68
CA VAL A 89 -0.94 -2.94 -5.74
C VAL A 89 -2.39 -3.42 -5.91
N SER A 90 -3.04 -3.79 -4.81
CA SER A 90 -4.41 -4.30 -4.82
C SER A 90 -5.46 -3.26 -4.47
N PHE A 91 -5.09 -2.22 -3.74
CA PHE A 91 -6.02 -1.20 -3.26
C PHE A 91 -5.43 0.18 -3.39
N VAL A 92 -6.28 1.19 -3.44
CA VAL A 92 -5.86 2.60 -3.42
C VAL A 92 -6.74 3.34 -2.43
N ILE A 93 -6.13 4.17 -1.60
CA ILE A 93 -6.86 5.07 -0.72
C ILE A 93 -7.15 6.33 -1.51
N LEU A 94 -8.43 6.67 -1.66
CA LEU A 94 -8.85 7.86 -2.39
C LEU A 94 -9.70 8.75 -1.50
N GLY A 95 -9.66 10.06 -1.75
CA GLY A 95 -10.55 11.02 -1.12
C GLY A 95 -10.33 11.25 0.36
N HIS A 96 -9.17 10.91 0.89
CA HIS A 96 -8.91 11.19 2.30
C HIS A 96 -8.69 12.69 2.53
N SER A 97 -8.97 13.15 3.74
CA SER A 97 -9.05 14.57 4.04
C SER A 97 -7.76 15.34 3.80
N GLU A 98 -6.60 14.71 4.00
CA GLU A 98 -5.32 15.36 3.82
C GLU A 98 -5.11 15.83 2.38
N ARG A 99 -5.60 15.08 1.40
CA ARG A 99 -5.43 15.43 -0.01
C ARG A 99 -6.48 16.39 -0.54
N ARG A 100 -7.58 16.57 0.15
CA ARG A 100 -8.64 17.49 -0.29
C ARG A 100 -8.20 18.95 -0.31
N GLN A 101 -7.07 19.25 0.30
CA GLN A 101 -6.51 20.60 0.33
C GLN A 101 -5.61 20.89 -0.88
N TYR A 102 -5.38 19.91 -1.74
CA TYR A 102 -4.47 20.05 -2.87
C TYR A 102 -5.16 19.97 -4.21
#